data_67c33b4e93bdd25f3592805e2edf38e3
#
_entry.id   67c33b4e93bdd25f3592805e2edf38e3
#
_cell.length_a   1.000
_cell.length_b   1.000
_cell.length_c   1.000
_cell.angle_alpha   90.00
_cell.angle_beta   90.00
_cell.angle_gamma   90.00
#
_symmetry.space_group_name_H-M   'P 1'
#
loop_
_entity.id
_entity.type
_entity.pdbx_description
1 polymer ?
#
loop_
_entity_poly.entity_id
_entity_poly.type
_entity_poly.pdbx_seq_one_letter_code
_entity_poly.pdbx_strand_id
1 'polypeptide(L)'
;MNILLADDHRLMLEGIRQALELDGTFEVVGEAYHGADVIPLVARLNPDVVLLDMRMPGGDGLSILSRIRERFPKVKVVMCSMGANLDRIQAAFKRGACGYVIKTVDPRDLASAIRQAVQGTTFHALGLPAINYESAAKAVGLTDRELEIMRAVARGLSNRAVARELWVAEQTVKFHLTNIYRKLGISNRTEAARWAIDRGLNEPEHELCEASQ
;
A
#
# COMPACT_ATOMS: atom_id res chain seq x y z
N MET A 1 9.93 -16.92 -10.88
CA MET A 1 9.89 -15.51 -11.37
C MET A 1 11.22 -14.87 -11.10
N ASN A 2 11.78 -14.17 -12.10
CA ASN A 2 13.07 -13.49 -11.97
C ASN A 2 12.89 -12.17 -11.24
N ILE A 3 13.64 -11.98 -10.13
CA ILE A 3 13.58 -10.76 -9.33
C ILE A 3 14.92 -10.05 -9.26
N LEU A 4 14.91 -8.74 -9.50
CA LEU A 4 16.05 -7.84 -9.24
C LEU A 4 15.85 -7.18 -7.88
N LEU A 5 16.86 -7.24 -7.04
CA LEU A 5 16.88 -6.57 -5.75
C LEU A 5 17.63 -5.24 -5.85
N ALA A 6 17.06 -4.15 -5.35
CA ALA A 6 17.67 -2.83 -5.38
C ALA A 6 17.60 -2.18 -4.00
N ASP A 7 18.71 -2.20 -3.29
CA ASP A 7 18.88 -1.67 -1.93
C ASP A 7 20.37 -1.39 -1.66
N ASP A 8 20.69 -0.32 -0.97
CA ASP A 8 22.06 0.01 -0.60
C ASP A 8 22.57 -0.72 0.66
N HIS A 9 21.65 -1.38 1.40
CA HIS A 9 21.95 -2.12 2.61
C HIS A 9 22.26 -3.60 2.30
N ARG A 10 23.55 -3.94 2.12
CA ARG A 10 24.00 -5.31 1.74
C ARG A 10 23.51 -6.42 2.66
N LEU A 11 23.52 -6.20 3.98
CA LEU A 11 23.01 -7.20 4.93
C LEU A 11 21.50 -7.45 4.78
N MET A 12 20.75 -6.42 4.43
CA MET A 12 19.33 -6.56 4.12
C MET A 12 19.11 -7.38 2.86
N LEU A 13 19.87 -7.10 1.81
CA LEU A 13 19.78 -7.86 0.54
C LEU A 13 20.07 -9.33 0.75
N GLU A 14 21.08 -9.66 1.56
CA GLU A 14 21.40 -11.05 1.90
C GLU A 14 20.24 -11.75 2.60
N GLY A 15 19.62 -11.10 3.60
CA GLY A 15 18.44 -11.65 4.29
C GLY A 15 17.25 -11.84 3.37
N ILE A 16 17.00 -10.86 2.48
CA ILE A 16 15.94 -10.94 1.47
C ILE A 16 16.20 -12.06 0.48
N ARG A 17 17.44 -12.20 -0.02
CA ARG A 17 17.85 -13.28 -0.91
C ARG A 17 17.56 -14.64 -0.30
N GLN A 18 18.04 -14.87 0.93
CA GLN A 18 17.82 -16.14 1.64
C GLN A 18 16.32 -16.46 1.80
N ALA A 19 15.50 -15.47 2.16
CA ALA A 19 14.07 -15.64 2.30
C ALA A 19 13.39 -16.02 0.97
N LEU A 20 13.79 -15.40 -0.14
CA LEU A 20 13.27 -15.68 -1.47
C LEU A 20 13.72 -17.06 -1.99
N GLU A 21 14.96 -17.45 -1.74
CA GLU A 21 15.52 -18.77 -2.09
C GLU A 21 14.80 -19.91 -1.35
N LEU A 22 14.50 -19.71 -0.06
CA LEU A 22 13.72 -20.66 0.74
C LEU A 22 12.30 -20.84 0.26
N ASP A 23 11.64 -19.80 -0.21
CA ASP A 23 10.28 -19.86 -0.80
C ASP A 23 10.29 -20.58 -2.16
N GLY A 24 11.37 -20.49 -2.92
CA GLY A 24 11.54 -21.14 -4.23
C GLY A 24 10.67 -20.57 -5.36
N THR A 25 9.88 -19.55 -5.13
CA THR A 25 9.02 -18.89 -6.14
C THR A 25 9.82 -17.89 -6.99
N PHE A 26 10.84 -17.27 -6.38
CA PHE A 26 11.65 -16.23 -6.99
C PHE A 26 13.09 -16.70 -7.20
N GLU A 27 13.66 -16.28 -8.33
CA GLU A 27 15.08 -16.41 -8.64
C GLU A 27 15.70 -15.02 -8.65
N VAL A 28 16.66 -14.75 -7.76
CA VAL A 28 17.35 -13.47 -7.71
C VAL A 28 18.36 -13.40 -8.83
N VAL A 29 18.03 -12.64 -9.88
CA VAL A 29 18.86 -12.53 -11.10
C VAL A 29 19.91 -11.42 -11.02
N GLY A 30 19.85 -10.55 -10.00
CA GLY A 30 20.85 -9.51 -9.79
C GLY A 30 20.54 -8.61 -8.61
N GLU A 31 21.51 -7.77 -8.28
CA GLU A 31 21.44 -6.78 -7.21
C GLU A 31 21.94 -5.42 -7.68
N ALA A 32 21.28 -4.36 -7.24
CA ALA A 32 21.68 -2.98 -7.44
C ALA A 32 21.90 -2.32 -6.09
N TYR A 33 23.07 -1.74 -5.87
CA TYR A 33 23.42 -1.02 -4.63
C TYR A 33 23.31 0.50 -4.79
N HIS A 34 23.15 0.97 -6.02
CA HIS A 34 22.99 2.39 -6.36
C HIS A 34 21.80 2.57 -7.31
N GLY A 35 21.06 3.64 -7.09
CA GLY A 35 19.89 3.93 -7.92
C GLY A 35 20.19 4.11 -9.41
N ALA A 36 21.39 4.58 -9.74
CA ALA A 36 21.85 4.72 -11.13
C ALA A 36 21.99 3.39 -11.87
N ASP A 37 22.25 2.28 -11.16
CA ASP A 37 22.47 0.96 -11.74
C ASP A 37 21.17 0.21 -12.03
N VAL A 38 20.05 0.62 -11.41
CA VAL A 38 18.78 -0.12 -11.50
C VAL A 38 18.29 -0.21 -12.93
N ILE A 39 18.20 0.90 -13.66
CA ILE A 39 17.69 0.91 -15.03
C ILE A 39 18.59 0.10 -16.00
N PRO A 40 19.93 0.23 -15.99
CA PRO A 40 20.81 -0.64 -16.75
C PRO A 40 20.64 -2.13 -16.44
N LEU A 41 20.49 -2.48 -15.16
CA LEU A 41 20.29 -3.87 -14.76
C LEU A 41 18.94 -4.41 -15.21
N VAL A 42 17.85 -3.64 -15.08
CA VAL A 42 16.53 -4.03 -15.61
C VAL A 42 16.61 -4.29 -17.12
N ALA A 43 17.26 -3.41 -17.87
CA ALA A 43 17.42 -3.57 -19.32
C ALA A 43 18.22 -4.84 -19.70
N ARG A 44 19.25 -5.17 -18.92
CA ARG A 44 20.14 -6.30 -19.18
C ARG A 44 19.54 -7.64 -18.76
N LEU A 45 18.93 -7.67 -17.54
CA LEU A 45 18.48 -8.91 -16.91
C LEU A 45 17.03 -9.25 -17.21
N ASN A 46 16.26 -8.28 -17.70
CA ASN A 46 14.84 -8.42 -18.01
C ASN A 46 14.04 -9.14 -16.90
N PRO A 47 14.07 -8.66 -15.65
CA PRO A 47 13.42 -9.32 -14.54
C PRO A 47 11.89 -9.20 -14.67
N ASP A 48 11.17 -10.16 -14.07
CA ASP A 48 9.71 -10.08 -13.93
C ASP A 48 9.31 -9.06 -12.87
N VAL A 49 10.13 -8.96 -11.81
CA VAL A 49 9.88 -8.13 -10.62
C VAL A 49 11.13 -7.35 -10.23
N VAL A 50 10.95 -6.13 -9.79
CA VAL A 50 11.98 -5.34 -9.10
C VAL A 50 11.50 -5.05 -7.67
N LEU A 51 12.24 -5.50 -6.68
CA LEU A 51 12.10 -5.02 -5.30
C LEU A 51 13.00 -3.79 -5.14
N LEU A 52 12.40 -2.61 -4.97
CA LEU A 52 13.09 -1.33 -5.05
C LEU A 52 13.02 -0.57 -3.74
N ASP A 53 14.17 -0.27 -3.16
CA ASP A 53 14.19 0.61 -1.99
C ASP A 53 13.76 2.03 -2.36
N MET A 54 13.06 2.64 -1.41
CA MET A 54 12.59 4.01 -1.52
C MET A 54 13.72 5.04 -1.54
N ARG A 55 14.85 4.74 -0.89
CA ARG A 55 16.00 5.65 -0.77
C ARG A 55 17.30 4.93 -1.03
N MET A 56 17.92 5.25 -2.14
CA MET A 56 19.21 4.71 -2.53
C MET A 56 20.19 5.84 -2.89
N PRO A 57 21.48 5.70 -2.65
CA PRO A 57 22.48 6.59 -3.20
C PRO A 57 22.33 6.66 -4.74
N GLY A 58 22.43 7.88 -5.28
CA GLY A 58 22.34 8.09 -6.74
C GLY A 58 20.93 8.03 -7.35
N GLY A 59 19.86 7.99 -6.51
CA GLY A 59 18.48 8.06 -7.03
C GLY A 59 17.40 7.99 -5.96
N ASP A 60 16.30 8.74 -6.19
CA ASP A 60 15.07 8.58 -5.42
C ASP A 60 14.25 7.43 -6.01
N GLY A 61 13.83 6.48 -5.17
CA GLY A 61 13.11 5.29 -5.59
C GLY A 61 11.84 5.58 -6.38
N LEU A 62 11.12 6.66 -6.06
CA LEU A 62 9.92 7.07 -6.82
C LEU A 62 10.26 7.53 -8.25
N SER A 63 11.40 8.17 -8.44
CA SER A 63 11.87 8.57 -9.78
C SER A 63 12.32 7.37 -10.59
N ILE A 64 12.99 6.41 -9.95
CA ILE A 64 13.41 5.16 -10.58
C ILE A 64 12.18 4.33 -10.97
N LEU A 65 11.18 4.21 -10.07
CA LEU A 65 9.90 3.56 -10.35
C LEU A 65 9.24 4.14 -11.61
N SER A 66 9.12 5.48 -11.70
CA SER A 66 8.51 6.13 -12.86
C SER A 66 9.24 5.76 -14.16
N ARG A 67 10.58 5.76 -14.14
CA ARG A 67 11.41 5.39 -15.30
C ARG A 67 11.27 3.91 -15.66
N ILE A 68 11.15 3.00 -14.70
CA ILE A 68 10.89 1.57 -14.97
C ILE A 68 9.52 1.42 -15.63
N ARG A 69 8.49 2.07 -15.09
CA ARG A 69 7.12 1.98 -15.64
C ARG A 69 7.00 2.53 -17.06
N GLU A 70 7.73 3.60 -17.36
CA GLU A 70 7.77 4.21 -18.69
C GLU A 70 8.49 3.31 -19.71
N ARG A 71 9.66 2.79 -19.35
CA ARG A 71 10.55 2.08 -20.30
C ARG A 71 10.33 0.57 -20.35
N PHE A 72 9.85 -0.02 -19.24
CA PHE A 72 9.66 -1.46 -19.05
C PHE A 72 8.28 -1.75 -18.44
N PRO A 73 7.17 -1.48 -19.16
CA PRO A 73 5.81 -1.53 -18.62
C PRO A 73 5.39 -2.93 -18.13
N LYS A 74 6.05 -4.00 -18.58
CA LYS A 74 5.79 -5.37 -18.14
C LYS A 74 6.42 -5.70 -16.79
N VAL A 75 7.50 -5.01 -16.42
CA VAL A 75 8.21 -5.25 -15.16
C VAL A 75 7.37 -4.74 -13.99
N LYS A 76 7.11 -5.60 -13.03
CA LYS A 76 6.38 -5.26 -11.82
C LYS A 76 7.34 -4.67 -10.79
N VAL A 77 6.93 -3.60 -10.10
CA VAL A 77 7.78 -2.96 -9.10
C VAL A 77 7.09 -3.00 -7.75
N VAL A 78 7.75 -3.63 -6.79
CA VAL A 78 7.38 -3.62 -5.37
C VAL A 78 8.35 -2.67 -4.66
N MET A 79 7.79 -1.63 -4.02
CA MET A 79 8.60 -0.71 -3.23
C MET A 79 8.93 -1.29 -1.88
N CYS A 80 10.13 -0.99 -1.37
CA CYS A 80 10.58 -1.39 -0.04
C CYS A 80 11.06 -0.16 0.75
N SER A 81 10.80 -0.09 2.07
CA SER A 81 11.21 1.07 2.88
C SER A 81 11.30 0.72 4.36
N MET A 82 12.12 1.47 5.11
CA MET A 82 12.22 1.35 6.57
C MET A 82 10.99 1.89 7.31
N GLY A 83 10.14 2.69 6.66
CA GLY A 83 9.02 3.34 7.34
C GLY A 83 7.77 3.48 6.50
N ALA A 84 6.64 3.60 7.20
CA ALA A 84 5.30 3.75 6.66
C ALA A 84 4.91 5.23 6.51
N ASN A 85 5.49 5.94 5.57
CA ASN A 85 5.03 7.28 5.24
C ASN A 85 3.90 7.18 4.20
N LEU A 86 2.67 7.52 4.60
CA LEU A 86 1.47 7.41 3.77
C LEU A 86 1.56 8.19 2.45
N ASP A 87 2.13 9.40 2.47
CA ASP A 87 2.28 10.20 1.26
C ASP A 87 3.20 9.52 0.25
N ARG A 88 4.29 8.90 0.73
CA ARG A 88 5.22 8.14 -0.11
C ARG A 88 4.60 6.86 -0.63
N ILE A 89 3.83 6.15 0.19
CA ILE A 89 3.08 4.95 -0.20
C ILE A 89 2.08 5.32 -1.31
N GLN A 90 1.28 6.36 -1.12
CA GLN A 90 0.34 6.83 -2.14
C GLN A 90 1.04 7.29 -3.42
N ALA A 91 2.17 8.01 -3.30
CA ALA A 91 2.96 8.44 -4.44
C ALA A 91 3.53 7.24 -5.23
N ALA A 92 3.94 6.16 -4.54
CA ALA A 92 4.40 4.94 -5.18
C ALA A 92 3.29 4.26 -6.00
N PHE A 93 2.11 4.07 -5.41
CA PHE A 93 0.98 3.47 -6.12
C PHE A 93 0.48 4.34 -7.29
N LYS A 94 0.40 5.66 -7.13
CA LYS A 94 0.07 6.58 -8.23
C LYS A 94 1.05 6.49 -9.41
N ARG A 95 2.31 6.13 -9.14
CA ARG A 95 3.35 5.93 -10.17
C ARG A 95 3.43 4.50 -10.69
N GLY A 96 2.52 3.62 -10.26
CA GLY A 96 2.38 2.26 -10.79
C GLY A 96 3.19 1.18 -10.08
N ALA A 97 3.55 1.39 -8.80
CA ALA A 97 4.01 0.28 -7.96
C ALA A 97 2.88 -0.76 -7.81
N CYS A 98 3.20 -2.03 -7.85
CA CYS A 98 2.23 -3.12 -7.62
C CYS A 98 2.15 -3.50 -6.13
N GLY A 99 3.10 -3.09 -5.31
CA GLY A 99 3.11 -3.33 -3.88
C GLY A 99 4.07 -2.41 -3.13
N TYR A 100 3.94 -2.42 -1.81
CA TYR A 100 4.81 -1.69 -0.90
C TYR A 100 5.07 -2.54 0.34
N VAL A 101 6.32 -2.76 0.69
CA VAL A 101 6.74 -3.58 1.83
C VAL A 101 7.57 -2.74 2.78
N ILE A 102 7.33 -2.89 4.08
CA ILE A 102 8.17 -2.28 5.11
C ILE A 102 9.27 -3.27 5.49
N LYS A 103 10.52 -2.81 5.55
CA LYS A 103 11.71 -3.63 5.83
C LYS A 103 11.70 -4.30 7.22
N THR A 104 10.74 -3.97 8.09
CA THR A 104 10.53 -4.61 9.40
C THR A 104 9.67 -5.87 9.36
N VAL A 105 9.16 -6.24 8.18
CA VAL A 105 8.44 -7.52 7.97
C VAL A 105 9.39 -8.68 8.26
N ASP A 106 8.86 -9.73 8.89
CA ASP A 106 9.60 -10.97 9.07
C ASP A 106 10.07 -11.48 7.70
N PRO A 107 11.35 -11.80 7.51
CA PRO A 107 11.86 -12.31 6.25
C PRO A 107 11.05 -13.49 5.68
N ARG A 108 10.46 -14.32 6.55
CA ARG A 108 9.61 -15.46 6.16
C ARG A 108 8.32 -15.03 5.45
N ASP A 109 7.79 -13.86 5.78
CA ASP A 109 6.56 -13.34 5.17
C ASP A 109 6.83 -12.52 3.91
N LEU A 110 8.07 -12.10 3.70
CA LEU A 110 8.46 -11.20 2.60
C LEU A 110 8.18 -11.82 1.23
N ALA A 111 8.54 -13.08 1.01
CA ALA A 111 8.31 -13.76 -0.27
C ALA A 111 6.82 -13.87 -0.58
N SER A 112 6.00 -14.22 0.42
CA SER A 112 4.55 -14.27 0.31
C SER A 112 3.96 -12.89 -0.02
N ALA A 113 4.47 -11.84 0.64
CA ALA A 113 4.08 -10.45 0.41
C ALA A 113 4.33 -10.01 -1.03
N ILE A 114 5.55 -10.24 -1.51
CA ILE A 114 5.93 -9.89 -2.89
C ILE A 114 5.05 -10.66 -3.89
N ARG A 115 4.82 -11.95 -3.66
CA ARG A 115 3.97 -12.78 -4.54
C ARG A 115 2.55 -12.24 -4.63
N GLN A 116 1.92 -11.91 -3.50
CA GLN A 116 0.57 -11.34 -3.46
C GLN A 116 0.51 -9.99 -4.18
N ALA A 117 1.48 -9.12 -3.95
CA ALA A 117 1.59 -7.83 -4.64
C ALA A 117 1.71 -8.00 -6.16
N VAL A 118 2.50 -8.97 -6.61
CA VAL A 118 2.72 -9.28 -8.03
C VAL A 118 1.46 -9.87 -8.68
N GLN A 119 0.67 -10.68 -7.95
CA GLN A 119 -0.57 -11.27 -8.45
C GLN A 119 -1.74 -10.29 -8.50
N GLY A 120 -1.59 -9.09 -7.95
CA GLY A 120 -2.61 -8.04 -7.98
C GLY A 120 -3.80 -8.32 -7.07
N THR A 121 -3.68 -9.26 -6.13
CA THR A 121 -4.78 -9.71 -5.29
C THR A 121 -5.14 -8.72 -4.17
N THR A 122 -4.25 -7.82 -3.82
CA THR A 122 -4.54 -6.66 -2.94
C THR A 122 -3.30 -5.75 -2.84
N PHE A 123 -3.48 -4.45 -2.63
CA PHE A 123 -2.39 -3.52 -2.33
C PHE A 123 -1.93 -3.77 -0.89
N HIS A 124 -0.97 -4.68 -0.69
CA HIS A 124 -0.42 -4.93 0.64
C HIS A 124 0.78 -4.04 0.91
N ALA A 125 0.63 -3.15 1.87
CA ALA A 125 1.76 -2.62 2.61
C ALA A 125 1.97 -3.55 3.83
N LEU A 126 2.61 -4.70 3.63
CA LEU A 126 2.95 -5.63 4.69
C LEU A 126 4.01 -5.03 5.61
N GLY A 127 3.81 -5.22 6.91
CA GLY A 127 4.65 -4.61 7.95
C GLY A 127 4.15 -3.24 8.42
N LEU A 128 3.04 -2.74 7.87
CA LEU A 128 2.31 -1.71 8.58
C LEU A 128 1.67 -2.39 9.80
N PRO A 129 1.86 -1.85 11.01
CA PRO A 129 0.88 -2.07 12.08
C PRO A 129 -0.45 -1.71 11.43
N ALA A 130 -1.49 -2.55 11.61
CA ALA A 130 -2.80 -2.35 10.98
C ALA A 130 -3.01 -0.87 10.80
N ILE A 131 -3.00 -0.40 9.52
CA ILE A 131 -2.99 1.05 9.29
C ILE A 131 -4.18 1.49 10.08
N ASN A 132 -3.95 2.29 11.11
CA ASN A 132 -5.06 2.87 11.82
C ASN A 132 -5.66 3.83 10.81
N TYR A 133 -6.64 3.30 10.04
CA TYR A 133 -7.31 4.02 8.96
C TYR A 133 -7.95 5.30 9.50
N GLU A 134 -8.13 5.38 10.83
CA GLU A 134 -8.47 6.60 11.53
C GLU A 134 -7.40 7.69 11.37
N SER A 135 -6.12 7.36 11.49
CA SER A 135 -5.05 8.35 11.31
C SER A 135 -4.92 8.78 9.85
N ALA A 136 -5.15 7.87 8.88
CA ALA A 136 -5.16 8.21 7.46
C ALA A 136 -6.38 9.07 7.08
N ALA A 137 -7.54 8.77 7.63
CA ALA A 137 -8.74 9.58 7.43
C ALA A 137 -8.64 10.94 8.14
N LYS A 138 -8.03 10.99 9.34
CA LYS A 138 -7.70 12.24 10.05
C LYS A 138 -6.67 13.08 9.30
N ALA A 139 -5.68 12.46 8.64
CA ALA A 139 -4.70 13.16 7.81
C ALA A 139 -5.33 13.87 6.59
N VAL A 140 -6.45 13.38 6.07
CA VAL A 140 -7.24 14.08 5.02
C VAL A 140 -8.33 14.99 5.61
N GLY A 141 -8.29 15.26 6.92
CA GLY A 141 -9.14 16.22 7.61
C GLY A 141 -10.56 15.70 7.92
N LEU A 142 -10.81 14.40 7.89
CA LEU A 142 -12.07 13.84 8.37
C LEU A 142 -12.12 13.86 9.90
N THR A 143 -13.26 14.26 10.43
CA THR A 143 -13.56 14.15 11.86
C THR A 143 -13.94 12.72 12.23
N ASP A 144 -13.90 12.36 13.51
CA ASP A 144 -14.31 11.02 13.99
C ASP A 144 -15.74 10.69 13.53
N ARG A 145 -16.64 11.67 13.55
CA ARG A 145 -18.03 11.51 13.09
C ARG A 145 -18.15 11.28 11.58
N GLU A 146 -17.35 11.94 10.79
CA GLU A 146 -17.28 11.73 9.33
C GLU A 146 -16.68 10.36 9.00
N LEU A 147 -15.75 9.88 9.83
CA LEU A 147 -15.15 8.55 9.71
C LEU A 147 -16.18 7.44 10.00
N GLU A 148 -16.98 7.57 11.07
CA GLU A 148 -18.08 6.64 11.39
C GLU A 148 -19.08 6.55 10.21
N ILE A 149 -19.43 7.68 9.62
CA ILE A 149 -20.31 7.72 8.45
C ILE A 149 -19.65 7.02 7.25
N MET A 150 -18.36 7.22 7.01
CA MET A 150 -17.63 6.57 5.92
C MET A 150 -17.55 5.05 6.10
N ARG A 151 -17.37 4.56 7.32
CA ARG A 151 -17.46 3.12 7.63
C ARG A 151 -18.82 2.53 7.29
N ALA A 152 -19.88 3.23 7.67
CA ALA A 152 -21.25 2.80 7.35
C ALA A 152 -21.53 2.83 5.82
N VAL A 153 -20.98 3.81 5.12
CA VAL A 153 -21.05 3.91 3.64
C VAL A 153 -20.31 2.76 2.98
N ALA A 154 -19.13 2.38 3.49
CA ALA A 154 -18.33 1.26 3.00
C ALA A 154 -19.08 -0.08 3.12
N ARG A 155 -19.86 -0.25 4.18
CA ARG A 155 -20.76 -1.41 4.38
C ARG A 155 -22.02 -1.36 3.50
N GLY A 156 -22.20 -0.33 2.68
CA GLY A 156 -23.33 -0.19 1.77
C GLY A 156 -24.62 0.33 2.41
N LEU A 157 -24.60 0.82 3.66
CA LEU A 157 -25.78 1.29 4.37
C LEU A 157 -26.38 2.54 3.72
N SER A 158 -27.71 2.61 3.58
CA SER A 158 -28.40 3.83 3.12
C SER A 158 -28.29 4.97 4.16
N ASN A 159 -28.49 6.23 3.74
CA ASN A 159 -28.47 7.36 4.67
C ASN A 159 -29.41 7.19 5.85
N ARG A 160 -30.59 6.59 5.62
CA ARG A 160 -31.57 6.27 6.66
C ARG A 160 -31.05 5.19 7.62
N ALA A 161 -30.33 4.18 7.12
CA ALA A 161 -29.72 3.14 7.94
C ALA A 161 -28.55 3.70 8.76
N VAL A 162 -27.68 4.52 8.15
CA VAL A 162 -26.61 5.24 8.83
C VAL A 162 -27.18 6.15 9.95
N ALA A 163 -28.23 6.90 9.64
CA ALA A 163 -28.89 7.79 10.60
C ALA A 163 -29.42 7.03 11.83
N ARG A 164 -30.00 5.85 11.62
CA ARG A 164 -30.46 4.95 12.68
C ARG A 164 -29.31 4.41 13.51
N GLU A 165 -28.27 3.91 12.87
CA GLU A 165 -27.12 3.33 13.55
C GLU A 165 -26.36 4.37 14.40
N LEU A 166 -26.24 5.58 13.88
CA LEU A 166 -25.50 6.66 14.54
C LEU A 166 -26.36 7.58 15.42
N TRP A 167 -27.66 7.26 15.58
CA TRP A 167 -28.62 8.01 16.39
C TRP A 167 -28.72 9.50 16.02
N VAL A 168 -28.78 9.80 14.72
CA VAL A 168 -28.92 11.15 14.18
C VAL A 168 -30.05 11.24 13.16
N ALA A 169 -30.41 12.46 12.77
CA ALA A 169 -31.35 12.67 11.66
C ALA A 169 -30.71 12.33 10.30
N GLU A 170 -31.49 11.82 9.35
CA GLU A 170 -31.00 11.54 7.98
C GLU A 170 -30.42 12.79 7.30
N GLN A 171 -30.99 13.96 7.61
CA GLN A 171 -30.48 15.24 7.09
C GLN A 171 -29.05 15.54 7.59
N THR A 172 -28.73 15.15 8.84
CA THR A 172 -27.39 15.28 9.42
C THR A 172 -26.38 14.39 8.68
N VAL A 173 -26.78 13.16 8.32
CA VAL A 173 -25.95 12.28 7.50
C VAL A 173 -25.66 12.89 6.13
N LYS A 174 -26.68 13.44 5.46
CA LYS A 174 -26.51 14.12 4.16
C LYS A 174 -25.56 15.32 4.26
N PHE A 175 -25.67 16.12 5.32
CA PHE A 175 -24.76 17.25 5.58
C PHE A 175 -23.32 16.79 5.74
N HIS A 176 -23.07 15.75 6.55
CA HIS A 176 -21.71 15.20 6.72
C HIS A 176 -21.19 14.63 5.40
N LEU A 177 -21.98 13.89 4.63
CA LEU A 177 -21.55 13.36 3.33
C LEU A 177 -21.15 14.46 2.35
N THR A 178 -21.87 15.58 2.32
CA THR A 178 -21.48 16.74 1.50
C THR A 178 -20.12 17.30 1.92
N ASN A 179 -19.85 17.40 3.23
CA ASN A 179 -18.57 17.85 3.75
C ASN A 179 -17.45 16.85 3.44
N ILE A 180 -17.70 15.55 3.60
CA ILE A 180 -16.79 14.46 3.26
C ILE A 180 -16.43 14.54 1.77
N TYR A 181 -17.40 14.63 0.89
CA TYR A 181 -17.16 14.72 -0.56
C TYR A 181 -16.24 15.89 -0.91
N ARG A 182 -16.48 17.06 -0.31
CA ARG A 182 -15.64 18.24 -0.49
C ARG A 182 -14.20 18.02 0.03
N LYS A 183 -14.05 17.41 1.21
CA LYS A 183 -12.74 17.15 1.83
C LYS A 183 -11.92 16.14 1.04
N LEU A 184 -12.57 15.12 0.48
CA LEU A 184 -11.93 14.03 -0.26
C LEU A 184 -11.79 14.31 -1.76
N GLY A 185 -12.39 15.40 -2.27
CA GLY A 185 -12.41 15.73 -3.70
C GLY A 185 -13.19 14.71 -4.56
N ILE A 186 -14.24 14.10 -3.98
CA ILE A 186 -15.09 13.10 -4.64
C ILE A 186 -16.48 13.69 -4.88
N SER A 187 -17.22 13.12 -5.85
CA SER A 187 -18.46 13.73 -6.35
C SER A 187 -19.72 12.98 -5.95
N ASN A 188 -19.61 11.72 -5.56
CA ASN A 188 -20.79 10.88 -5.33
C ASN A 188 -20.52 9.77 -4.29
N ARG A 189 -21.64 9.11 -3.89
CA ARG A 189 -21.63 8.04 -2.90
C ARG A 189 -20.82 6.81 -3.34
N THR A 190 -20.84 6.47 -4.62
CA THR A 190 -20.12 5.32 -5.16
C THR A 190 -18.61 5.53 -5.03
N GLU A 191 -18.14 6.73 -5.35
CA GLU A 191 -16.73 7.12 -5.14
C GLU A 191 -16.36 7.12 -3.65
N ALA A 192 -17.28 7.58 -2.77
CA ALA A 192 -17.07 7.54 -1.32
C ALA A 192 -16.97 6.10 -0.80
N ALA A 193 -17.86 5.22 -1.23
CA ALA A 193 -17.83 3.81 -0.85
C ALA A 193 -16.53 3.15 -1.32
N ARG A 194 -16.15 3.36 -2.58
CA ARG A 194 -14.89 2.86 -3.13
C ARG A 194 -13.68 3.38 -2.37
N TRP A 195 -13.63 4.69 -2.11
CA TRP A 195 -12.57 5.32 -1.33
C TRP A 195 -12.42 4.68 0.06
N ALA A 196 -13.56 4.37 0.71
CA ALA A 196 -13.59 3.77 2.03
C ALA A 196 -13.19 2.28 2.01
N ILE A 197 -13.66 1.52 1.01
CA ILE A 197 -13.32 0.10 0.82
C ILE A 197 -11.82 -0.03 0.49
N ASP A 198 -11.30 0.78 -0.43
CA ASP A 198 -9.88 0.78 -0.81
C ASP A 198 -8.95 1.09 0.39
N ARG A 199 -9.51 1.59 1.49
CA ARG A 199 -8.83 1.90 2.75
C ARG A 199 -9.26 1.01 3.93
N GLY A 200 -9.95 -0.10 3.67
CA GLY A 200 -10.32 -1.10 4.69
C GLY A 200 -11.33 -0.63 5.73
N LEU A 201 -12.08 0.47 5.48
CA LEU A 201 -13.08 0.97 6.41
C LEU A 201 -14.35 0.12 6.49
N ASN A 202 -14.45 -0.94 5.70
CA ASN A 202 -15.57 -1.88 5.67
C ASN A 202 -15.44 -3.03 6.66
N GLU A 203 -14.29 -3.19 7.32
CA GLU A 203 -14.08 -4.26 8.30
C GLU A 203 -14.71 -3.91 9.65
N PRO A 204 -15.39 -4.87 10.32
CA PRO A 204 -15.94 -4.64 11.66
C PRO A 204 -14.82 -4.49 12.71
N GLU A 205 -15.05 -3.65 13.70
CA GLU A 205 -14.10 -3.37 14.82
C GLU A 205 -13.90 -4.57 15.79
N HIS A 206 -14.18 -5.80 15.43
CA HIS A 206 -14.01 -6.98 16.27
C HIS A 206 -12.87 -7.86 15.80
N GLU A 207 -11.86 -7.93 16.66
CA GLU A 207 -10.91 -9.03 16.96
C GLU A 207 -9.49 -8.56 17.33
N LEU A 208 -9.35 -7.48 18.08
CA LEU A 208 -8.02 -7.12 18.65
C LEU A 208 -7.98 -7.12 20.18
N CYS A 209 -8.93 -7.78 20.86
CA CYS A 209 -8.96 -7.79 22.35
C CYS A 209 -8.89 -9.17 23.03
N GLU A 210 -8.57 -10.26 22.33
CA GLU A 210 -8.46 -11.60 22.95
C GLU A 210 -7.16 -12.35 22.63
N ALA A 211 -6.03 -11.68 22.58
CA ALA A 211 -4.73 -12.37 22.52
C ALA A 211 -3.76 -11.80 23.57
N SER A 212 -4.23 -11.64 24.82
CA SER A 212 -3.37 -11.35 25.98
C SER A 212 -4.02 -11.91 27.26
N GLN A 213 -4.03 -13.24 27.39
CA GLN A 213 -4.00 -13.94 28.67
C GLN A 213 -3.12 -15.19 28.55
#